data_2eed07288c5529be16a62fa6dd62e751
#
_entry.id   2eed07288c5529be16a62fa6dd62e751
#
_cell.length_a   1.000
_cell.length_b   1.000
_cell.length_c   1.000
_cell.angle_alpha   90.00
_cell.angle_beta   90.00
_cell.angle_gamma   90.00
#
_symmetry.space_group_name_H-M   'P 1'
#
loop_
_entity.id
_entity.type
_entity.pdbx_description
1 polymer ?
#
loop_
_entity_poly.entity_id
_entity_poly.type
_entity_poly.pdbx_seq_one_letter_code
_entity_poly.pdbx_strand_id
1 'polypeptide(L)'
;MTHDQIWSAIEKFAYEHGMSCSGLARSSGLDPTTFNRSKRWSQFGQPRWPSTSSIAKILTSTGKRITDFVKYIHDEPDPNNQI
;
A
#
# COMPACT_ATOMS: atom_id res chain seq x y z
N MET A 1 7.10 9.08 6.32
CA MET A 1 6.43 8.29 5.26
C MET A 1 5.60 9.21 4.38
N THR A 2 5.72 9.04 3.08
CA THR A 2 4.99 9.87 2.12
C THR A 2 3.86 9.08 1.48
N HIS A 3 2.96 9.80 0.81
CA HIS A 3 1.88 9.21 0.03
C HIS A 3 2.41 8.20 -1.01
N ASP A 4 3.50 8.55 -1.70
CA ASP A 4 4.10 7.69 -2.69
C ASP A 4 4.71 6.43 -2.06
N GLN A 5 5.33 6.57 -0.90
CA GLN A 5 5.95 5.44 -0.20
C GLN A 5 4.94 4.39 0.24
N ILE A 6 3.77 4.80 0.75
CA ILE A 6 2.76 3.84 1.18
C ILE A 6 2.16 3.08 -0.01
N TRP A 7 1.90 3.77 -1.13
CA TRP A 7 1.38 3.11 -2.32
C TRP A 7 2.42 2.19 -2.95
N SER A 8 3.69 2.60 -2.99
CA SER A 8 4.78 1.74 -3.44
C SER A 8 4.93 0.51 -2.57
N ALA A 9 4.73 0.63 -1.26
CA ALA A 9 4.78 -0.51 -0.36
C ALA A 9 3.70 -1.53 -0.69
N ILE A 10 2.48 -1.08 -1.00
CA ILE A 10 1.40 -1.99 -1.40
C ILE A 10 1.75 -2.71 -2.69
N GLU A 11 2.31 -2.02 -3.68
CA GLU A 11 2.74 -2.65 -4.93
C GLU A 11 3.80 -3.71 -4.70
N LYS A 12 4.80 -3.40 -3.89
CA LYS A 12 5.87 -4.36 -3.57
C LYS A 12 5.35 -5.54 -2.77
N PHE A 13 4.45 -5.29 -1.83
CA PHE A 13 3.81 -6.34 -1.05
C PHE A 13 3.05 -7.31 -1.95
N ALA A 14 2.26 -6.79 -2.90
CA ALA A 14 1.56 -7.61 -3.87
C ALA A 14 2.55 -8.44 -4.71
N TYR A 15 3.58 -7.79 -5.24
CA TYR A 15 4.59 -8.44 -6.06
C TYR A 15 5.27 -9.59 -5.32
N GLU A 16 5.66 -9.37 -4.07
CA GLU A 16 6.32 -10.40 -3.25
C GLU A 16 5.41 -11.61 -2.99
N HIS A 17 4.10 -11.41 -3.07
CA HIS A 17 3.13 -12.49 -2.93
C HIS A 17 2.67 -13.05 -4.28
N GLY A 18 3.38 -12.70 -5.37
CA GLY A 18 3.09 -13.19 -6.70
C GLY A 18 1.79 -12.67 -7.29
N MET A 19 1.35 -11.48 -6.87
CA MET A 19 0.09 -10.91 -7.29
C MET A 19 0.25 -9.51 -7.86
N SER A 20 -0.68 -9.13 -8.74
CA SER A 20 -0.89 -7.72 -9.09
C SER A 20 -1.65 -7.04 -7.96
N CYS A 21 -1.73 -5.70 -8.00
CA CYS A 21 -2.53 -4.95 -7.03
C CYS A 21 -4.00 -5.36 -7.08
N SER A 22 -4.56 -5.59 -8.27
CA SER A 22 -5.95 -6.04 -8.38
C SER A 22 -6.14 -7.45 -7.85
N GLY A 23 -5.16 -8.33 -8.06
CA GLY A 23 -5.17 -9.68 -7.50
C GLY A 23 -5.10 -9.67 -5.99
N LEU A 24 -4.25 -8.82 -5.42
CA LEU A 24 -4.17 -8.66 -3.98
C LEU A 24 -5.50 -8.17 -3.39
N ALA A 25 -6.12 -7.18 -4.04
CA ALA A 25 -7.43 -6.68 -3.60
C ALA A 25 -8.48 -7.78 -3.62
N ARG A 26 -8.58 -8.52 -4.72
CA ARG A 26 -9.55 -9.63 -4.84
C ARG A 26 -9.35 -10.70 -3.78
N SER A 27 -8.12 -11.14 -3.58
CA SER A 27 -7.84 -12.20 -2.62
C SER A 27 -8.08 -11.75 -1.17
N SER A 28 -8.14 -10.44 -0.96
CA SER A 28 -8.39 -9.85 0.36
C SER A 28 -9.86 -9.47 0.56
N GLY A 29 -10.74 -9.83 -0.37
CA GLY A 29 -12.16 -9.50 -0.26
C GLY A 29 -12.49 -8.05 -0.54
N LEU A 30 -11.61 -7.36 -1.25
CA LEU A 30 -11.79 -5.95 -1.63
C LEU A 30 -12.19 -5.84 -3.09
N ASP A 31 -12.74 -4.68 -3.46
CA ASP A 31 -12.97 -4.37 -4.86
C ASP A 31 -11.64 -4.43 -5.63
N PRO A 32 -11.62 -5.04 -6.84
CA PRO A 32 -10.37 -5.16 -7.60
C PRO A 32 -9.69 -3.84 -7.90
N THR A 33 -10.43 -2.73 -7.89
CA THR A 33 -9.91 -1.40 -8.20
C THR A 33 -9.38 -0.66 -6.98
N THR A 34 -9.48 -1.25 -5.78
CA THR A 34 -9.13 -0.58 -4.52
C THR A 34 -7.73 0.04 -4.54
N PHE A 35 -6.77 -0.64 -5.16
CA PHE A 35 -5.38 -0.20 -5.19
C PHE A 35 -4.95 0.37 -6.55
N ASN A 36 -5.91 0.67 -7.42
CA ASN A 36 -5.61 1.28 -8.72
C ASN A 36 -5.04 2.69 -8.54
N ARG A 37 -4.23 3.11 -9.51
CA ARG A 37 -3.64 4.44 -9.49
C ARG A 37 -4.71 5.53 -9.44
N SER A 38 -5.86 5.31 -10.09
CA SER A 38 -6.97 6.26 -10.07
C SER A 38 -7.55 6.48 -8.67
N LYS A 39 -7.31 5.56 -7.74
CA LYS A 39 -7.78 5.66 -6.35
C LYS A 39 -6.82 6.38 -5.43
N ARG A 40 -5.65 6.76 -5.94
CA ARG A 40 -4.59 7.39 -5.12
C ARG A 40 -4.71 8.90 -5.06
N TRP A 41 -5.58 9.47 -5.88
CA TRP A 41 -5.81 10.90 -5.96
C TRP A 41 -7.30 11.18 -6.05
N SER A 42 -7.76 12.27 -5.44
CA SER A 42 -9.14 12.72 -5.61
C SER A 42 -9.32 13.34 -7.00
N GLN A 43 -10.56 13.57 -7.38
CA GLN A 43 -10.87 14.26 -8.64
C GLN A 43 -10.30 15.68 -8.68
N PHE A 44 -9.96 16.24 -7.52
CA PHE A 44 -9.37 17.56 -7.40
C PHE A 44 -7.85 17.52 -7.23
N GLY A 45 -7.23 16.37 -7.44
CA GLY A 45 -5.78 16.23 -7.37
C GLY A 45 -5.20 16.13 -5.97
N GLN A 46 -6.03 15.92 -4.95
CA GLN A 46 -5.54 15.73 -3.59
C GLN A 46 -5.15 14.28 -3.34
N PRO A 47 -4.06 14.03 -2.60
CA PRO A 47 -3.63 12.66 -2.33
C PRO A 47 -4.65 11.93 -1.47
N ARG A 48 -4.95 10.68 -1.88
CA ARG A 48 -5.76 9.76 -1.10
C ARG A 48 -4.87 8.65 -0.58
N TRP A 49 -5.00 8.37 0.70
CA TRP A 49 -4.23 7.32 1.35
C TRP A 49 -5.05 6.04 1.39
N PRO A 50 -4.40 4.87 1.36
CA PRO A 50 -5.12 3.62 1.55
C PRO A 50 -5.73 3.60 2.95
N SER A 51 -6.92 3.02 3.07
CA SER A 51 -7.57 2.92 4.37
C SER A 51 -6.87 1.89 5.25
N THR A 52 -6.90 2.09 6.56
CA THR A 52 -6.39 1.10 7.50
C THR A 52 -7.18 -0.20 7.40
N SER A 53 -8.46 -0.14 7.06
CA SER A 53 -9.28 -1.31 6.84
C SER A 53 -8.75 -2.14 5.66
N SER A 54 -8.40 -1.50 4.56
CA SER A 54 -7.81 -2.20 3.42
C SER A 54 -6.48 -2.85 3.78
N ILE A 55 -5.62 -2.13 4.51
CA ILE A 55 -4.34 -2.68 4.97
C ILE A 55 -4.57 -3.88 5.88
N ALA A 56 -5.51 -3.79 6.82
CA ALA A 56 -5.84 -4.90 7.70
C ALA A 56 -6.28 -6.13 6.90
N LYS A 57 -7.09 -5.93 5.86
CA LYS A 57 -7.59 -7.05 5.05
C LYS A 57 -6.48 -7.74 4.24
N ILE A 58 -5.55 -6.99 3.66
CA ILE A 58 -4.45 -7.61 2.93
C ILE A 58 -3.50 -8.36 3.87
N LEU A 59 -3.31 -7.87 5.08
CA LEU A 59 -2.51 -8.56 6.08
C LEU A 59 -3.18 -9.87 6.51
N THR A 60 -4.47 -9.82 6.80
CA THR A 60 -5.22 -11.01 7.19
C THR A 60 -5.21 -12.08 6.10
N SER A 61 -5.45 -11.69 4.85
CA SER A 61 -5.52 -12.65 3.75
C SER A 61 -4.17 -13.31 3.44
N THR A 62 -3.07 -12.61 3.70
CA THR A 62 -1.72 -13.14 3.45
C THR A 62 -1.08 -13.77 4.69
N GLY A 63 -1.74 -13.71 5.84
CA GLY A 63 -1.18 -14.23 7.09
C GLY A 63 0.00 -13.41 7.61
N LYS A 64 0.14 -12.18 7.17
CA LYS A 64 1.25 -11.31 7.55
C LYS A 64 0.84 -10.32 8.63
N ARG A 65 1.83 -9.77 9.30
CA ARG A 65 1.65 -8.74 10.34
C ARG A 65 2.02 -7.37 9.80
N ILE A 66 1.59 -6.33 10.49
CA ILE A 66 1.95 -4.96 10.12
C ILE A 66 3.48 -4.77 10.11
N THR A 67 4.20 -5.44 11.00
CA THR A 67 5.67 -5.40 11.04
C THR A 67 6.29 -5.98 9.77
N ASP A 68 5.62 -6.95 9.14
CA ASP A 68 6.09 -7.49 7.86
C ASP A 68 5.83 -6.50 6.72
N PHE A 69 4.71 -5.79 6.79
CA PHE A 69 4.34 -4.81 5.77
C PHE A 69 5.27 -3.59 5.78
N VAL A 70 5.63 -3.10 6.96
CA VAL A 70 6.45 -1.87 7.06
C VAL A 70 7.83 -2.04 6.44
N LYS A 71 8.31 -3.27 6.25
CA LYS A 71 9.56 -3.52 5.55
C LYS A 71 9.56 -3.03 4.10
N TYR A 72 8.38 -2.92 3.50
CA TYR A 72 8.23 -2.44 2.12
C TYR A 72 8.13 -0.92 2.04
N ILE A 73 8.03 -0.25 3.17
CA ILE A 73 7.99 1.21 3.22
C ILE A 73 9.42 1.72 3.29
N HIS A 74 9.87 2.38 2.24
CA HIS A 74 11.20 2.98 2.19
C HIS A 74 11.14 4.38 2.78
N ASP A 75 11.05 4.43 4.11
CA ASP A 75 10.93 5.66 4.86
C ASP A 75 12.31 6.14 5.31
N GLU A 76 13.17 6.41 4.33
CA GLU A 76 14.51 6.87 4.60
C GLU A 76 14.50 8.34 5.02
N PRO A 77 15.35 8.72 5.98
CA PRO A 77 15.45 10.12 6.35
C PRO A 77 15.93 10.96 5.18
N ASP A 78 15.35 12.16 5.02
CA ASP A 78 15.79 13.13 4.04
C ASP A 78 17.25 13.49 4.32
N PRO A 79 18.18 13.37 3.34
CA PRO A 79 19.56 13.74 3.54
C PRO A 79 19.77 15.16 4.03
N ASN A 80 18.86 16.07 3.65
CA ASN A 80 18.92 17.48 4.06
C ASN A 80 18.35 17.71 5.45
N ASN A 81 17.71 16.70 6.05
CA ASN A 81 17.08 16.78 7.35
C ASN A 81 17.77 15.87 8.38
N GLN A 82 18.92 15.37 8.04
CA GLN A 82 19.72 14.59 8.97
C GLN A 82 20.38 15.50 9.99
N ILE A 83 20.22 15.13 11.22
CA ILE A 83 20.86 15.83 12.32
C ILE A 83 22.09 15.02 12.76
#